data_9d0371792eeaa73b750db44a81689e5d
#
_entry.id   9d0371792eeaa73b750db44a81689e5d
#
_cell.length_a   1.000
_cell.length_b   1.000
_cell.length_c   1.000
_cell.angle_alpha   90.00
_cell.angle_beta   90.00
_cell.angle_gamma   90.00
#
_symmetry.space_group_name_H-M   'P 1'
#
loop_
_entity.id
_entity.type
_entity.pdbx_description
1 polymer ?
#
loop_
_entity_poly.entity_id
_entity_poly.type
_entity_poly.pdbx_seq_one_letter_code
_entity_poly.pdbx_strand_id
1 'polypeptide(L)'
;MALGVGVVTYHDDVSTTQSENLERIVDFHNAQGPHDFDISVHFNAYTETTSPMGTEVLYISQNELADDLSATIAAVSGLIDRGPKARDDLYFLNNTNEPSVLIEVCFVDSDADVKLYEAYFDRICSAIAGIVSGGQRPERPQILLSVEGPCSWFGGPDDTGVSPAEGLAFFYEYDDAPHLFLEDQPAGTTGLARRLDPARPYVACRWNYDVTPKTMLADPHQLAVVRSLTTGRESMAWPADWGPHEDTGRVADLSPGLMGRLGLTTDDEVQVIYPRRFKNA
;
A
#
# COMPACT_ATOMS: atom_id res chain seq x y z
N MET A 1 19.65 19.36 -8.79
CA MET A 1 20.03 19.25 -10.22
C MET A 1 18.77 19.50 -11.02
N ALA A 2 18.83 20.34 -12.04
CA ALA A 2 17.71 20.51 -12.95
C ALA A 2 17.55 19.20 -13.74
N LEU A 3 16.34 18.63 -13.76
CA LEU A 3 16.04 17.35 -14.42
C LEU A 3 15.94 17.48 -15.95
N GLY A 4 16.22 18.68 -16.51
CA GLY A 4 16.18 18.94 -17.95
C GLY A 4 14.78 19.03 -18.56
N VAL A 5 13.74 19.15 -17.72
CA VAL A 5 12.34 19.27 -18.13
C VAL A 5 11.91 20.75 -18.08
N GLY A 6 11.32 21.23 -19.17
CA GLY A 6 10.64 22.54 -19.18
C GLY A 6 9.28 22.38 -18.51
N VAL A 7 8.98 23.25 -17.55
CA VAL A 7 7.69 23.26 -16.86
C VAL A 7 7.08 24.65 -17.00
N VAL A 8 5.82 24.70 -17.41
CA VAL A 8 4.99 25.90 -17.40
C VAL A 8 3.88 25.67 -16.38
N THR A 9 3.70 26.61 -15.46
CA THR A 9 2.70 26.51 -14.41
C THR A 9 1.62 27.56 -14.58
N TYR A 10 0.38 27.18 -14.25
CA TYR A 10 -0.78 28.07 -14.25
C TYR A 10 -1.61 27.85 -12.98
N HIS A 11 -2.07 28.95 -12.44
CA HIS A 11 -3.05 28.95 -11.36
C HIS A 11 -4.08 30.04 -11.68
N ASP A 12 -5.35 29.67 -11.71
CA ASP A 12 -6.43 30.64 -11.96
C ASP A 12 -6.91 31.22 -10.63
N ASP A 13 -6.70 32.52 -10.45
CA ASP A 13 -7.09 33.29 -9.27
C ASP A 13 -8.11 34.38 -9.58
N VAL A 14 -8.69 34.38 -10.81
CA VAL A 14 -9.61 35.42 -11.26
C VAL A 14 -11.03 34.95 -11.57
N SER A 15 -11.21 33.64 -11.83
CA SER A 15 -12.54 33.08 -12.11
C SER A 15 -13.43 33.12 -10.88
N THR A 16 -14.71 33.33 -11.09
CA THR A 16 -15.73 33.42 -10.03
C THR A 16 -16.68 32.22 -10.04
N THR A 17 -16.61 31.40 -11.07
CA THR A 17 -17.39 30.15 -11.21
C THR A 17 -16.53 28.98 -11.58
N GLN A 18 -16.97 27.76 -11.24
CA GLN A 18 -16.26 26.55 -11.60
C GLN A 18 -16.12 26.38 -13.13
N SER A 19 -17.17 26.68 -13.90
CA SER A 19 -17.12 26.55 -15.36
C SER A 19 -16.04 27.45 -15.96
N GLU A 20 -16.03 28.75 -15.56
CA GLU A 20 -15.04 29.71 -16.02
C GLU A 20 -13.61 29.29 -15.63
N ASN A 21 -13.41 28.76 -14.41
CA ASN A 21 -12.13 28.25 -13.94
C ASN A 21 -11.64 27.08 -14.81
N LEU A 22 -12.49 26.09 -15.05
CA LEU A 22 -12.15 24.91 -15.86
C LEU A 22 -11.82 25.30 -17.30
N GLU A 23 -12.61 26.19 -17.91
CA GLU A 23 -12.37 26.69 -19.27
C GLU A 23 -11.01 27.42 -19.37
N ARG A 24 -10.71 28.33 -18.43
CA ARG A 24 -9.43 29.06 -18.41
C ARG A 24 -8.22 28.16 -18.22
N ILE A 25 -8.32 27.18 -17.35
CA ILE A 25 -7.22 26.22 -17.14
C ILE A 25 -6.95 25.45 -18.43
N VAL A 26 -7.98 24.89 -19.06
CA VAL A 26 -7.84 24.12 -20.31
C VAL A 26 -7.36 25.00 -21.46
N ASP A 27 -7.90 26.22 -21.64
CA ASP A 27 -7.46 27.16 -22.65
C ASP A 27 -5.98 27.52 -22.49
N PHE A 28 -5.52 27.73 -21.25
CA PHE A 28 -4.12 27.97 -20.97
C PHE A 28 -3.23 26.80 -21.41
N HIS A 29 -3.57 25.57 -21.03
CA HIS A 29 -2.84 24.38 -21.40
C HIS A 29 -2.78 24.21 -22.93
N ASN A 30 -3.91 24.32 -23.58
CA ASN A 30 -4.02 24.18 -25.04
C ASN A 30 -3.29 25.27 -25.83
N ALA A 31 -3.04 26.43 -25.22
CA ALA A 31 -2.30 27.53 -25.84
C ALA A 31 -0.78 27.37 -25.79
N GLN A 32 -0.24 26.40 -25.02
CA GLN A 32 1.22 26.24 -24.86
C GLN A 32 1.91 25.60 -26.09
N GLY A 33 1.16 25.08 -27.04
CA GLY A 33 1.71 24.33 -28.16
C GLY A 33 2.07 22.90 -27.78
N PRO A 34 2.67 22.11 -28.69
CA PRO A 34 2.95 20.71 -28.40
C PRO A 34 3.91 20.51 -27.22
N HIS A 35 3.53 19.64 -26.29
CA HIS A 35 4.29 19.25 -25.11
C HIS A 35 3.94 17.79 -24.71
N ASP A 36 4.67 17.21 -23.76
CA ASP A 36 4.55 15.79 -23.48
C ASP A 36 3.31 15.46 -22.64
N PHE A 37 2.98 16.28 -21.60
CA PHE A 37 1.91 16.00 -20.66
C PHE A 37 1.29 17.26 -20.08
N ASP A 38 -0.02 17.19 -19.84
CA ASP A 38 -0.77 18.11 -19.00
C ASP A 38 -1.03 17.48 -17.63
N ILE A 39 -0.69 18.16 -16.57
CA ILE A 39 -0.85 17.66 -15.20
C ILE A 39 -1.65 18.66 -14.38
N SER A 40 -2.78 18.20 -13.84
CA SER A 40 -3.55 18.91 -12.84
C SER A 40 -3.26 18.35 -11.45
N VAL A 41 -2.99 19.21 -10.47
CA VAL A 41 -2.69 18.80 -9.10
C VAL A 41 -3.79 19.25 -8.17
N HIS A 42 -4.41 18.31 -7.49
CA HIS A 42 -5.57 18.48 -6.64
C HIS A 42 -5.37 17.84 -5.26
N PHE A 43 -6.28 18.18 -4.37
CA PHE A 43 -6.52 17.51 -3.11
C PHE A 43 -7.95 16.97 -3.11
N ASN A 44 -8.10 15.70 -2.79
CA ASN A 44 -9.40 15.05 -2.70
C ASN A 44 -10.12 15.39 -1.40
N ALA A 45 -11.44 15.17 -1.36
CA ALA A 45 -12.26 15.29 -0.17
C ALA A 45 -13.46 14.33 -0.26
N TYR A 46 -13.87 13.77 0.87
CA TYR A 46 -15.03 12.89 0.96
C TYR A 46 -15.83 13.13 2.24
N THR A 47 -15.23 12.93 3.40
CA THR A 47 -15.82 13.16 4.71
C THR A 47 -14.73 13.30 5.76
N GLU A 48 -14.94 14.17 6.73
CA GLU A 48 -14.00 14.36 7.85
C GLU A 48 -13.73 13.04 8.58
N THR A 49 -12.44 12.69 8.72
CA THR A 49 -12.00 11.45 9.35
C THR A 49 -10.59 11.57 9.90
N THR A 50 -10.30 10.77 10.92
CA THR A 50 -8.95 10.58 11.44
C THR A 50 -8.22 9.40 10.76
N SER A 51 -8.94 8.61 9.93
CA SER A 51 -8.42 7.44 9.25
C SER A 51 -7.72 7.83 7.94
N PRO A 52 -6.66 7.09 7.54
CA PRO A 52 -5.99 7.36 6.27
C PRO A 52 -6.91 7.04 5.09
N MET A 53 -6.88 7.90 4.07
CA MET A 53 -7.66 7.78 2.84
C MET A 53 -6.77 7.51 1.62
N GLY A 54 -5.60 8.19 1.50
CA GLY A 54 -4.57 7.89 0.52
C GLY A 54 -4.48 8.83 -0.69
N THR A 55 -3.76 8.40 -1.70
CA THR A 55 -3.51 9.11 -2.97
C THR A 55 -4.05 8.34 -4.16
N GLU A 56 -4.53 9.02 -5.18
CA GLU A 56 -4.97 8.42 -6.44
C GLU A 56 -4.67 9.33 -7.62
N VAL A 57 -4.58 8.79 -8.83
CA VAL A 57 -4.36 9.58 -10.04
C VAL A 57 -5.39 9.22 -11.08
N LEU A 58 -6.07 10.24 -11.59
CA LEU A 58 -7.18 10.11 -12.51
C LEU A 58 -6.68 10.30 -13.95
N TYR A 59 -7.20 9.51 -14.89
CA TYR A 59 -6.74 9.50 -16.28
C TYR A 59 -7.85 9.06 -17.25
N ILE A 60 -7.64 9.33 -18.56
CA ILE A 60 -8.41 8.73 -19.66
C ILE A 60 -7.55 7.72 -20.41
N SER A 61 -6.35 8.12 -20.88
CA SER A 61 -5.47 7.28 -21.71
C SER A 61 -4.12 6.94 -21.08
N GLN A 62 -3.74 7.64 -19.99
CA GLN A 62 -2.41 7.56 -19.37
C GLN A 62 -2.37 6.64 -18.14
N ASN A 63 -2.85 5.40 -18.28
CA ASN A 63 -2.91 4.44 -17.17
C ASN A 63 -1.54 4.20 -16.52
N GLU A 64 -0.50 3.94 -17.31
CA GLU A 64 0.84 3.64 -16.77
C GLU A 64 1.42 4.83 -16.01
N LEU A 65 1.29 6.06 -16.56
CA LEU A 65 1.76 7.27 -15.89
C LEU A 65 0.98 7.51 -14.59
N ALA A 66 -0.35 7.35 -14.62
CA ALA A 66 -1.22 7.53 -13.46
C ALA A 66 -0.89 6.54 -12.35
N ASP A 67 -0.63 5.30 -12.72
CA ASP A 67 -0.26 4.22 -11.82
C ASP A 67 1.15 4.46 -11.21
N ASP A 68 2.14 4.86 -12.02
CA ASP A 68 3.48 5.20 -11.53
C ASP A 68 3.47 6.39 -10.56
N LEU A 69 2.67 7.41 -10.83
CA LEU A 69 2.54 8.57 -9.96
C LEU A 69 1.91 8.23 -8.62
N SER A 70 0.76 7.53 -8.59
CA SER A 70 0.09 7.16 -7.33
C SER A 70 0.98 6.25 -6.47
N ALA A 71 1.58 5.21 -7.06
CA ALA A 71 2.47 4.30 -6.35
C ALA A 71 3.71 5.01 -5.79
N THR A 72 4.29 5.95 -6.56
CA THR A 72 5.48 6.68 -6.12
C THR A 72 5.17 7.64 -4.99
N ILE A 73 4.06 8.40 -5.09
CA ILE A 73 3.60 9.28 -4.01
C ILE A 73 3.38 8.48 -2.73
N ALA A 74 2.67 7.35 -2.81
CA ALA A 74 2.42 6.47 -1.67
C ALA A 74 3.73 5.94 -1.06
N ALA A 75 4.65 5.47 -1.89
CA ALA A 75 5.93 4.90 -1.43
C ALA A 75 6.81 5.90 -0.65
N VAL A 76 6.82 7.18 -1.04
CA VAL A 76 7.68 8.20 -0.39
C VAL A 76 7.02 8.87 0.81
N SER A 77 5.68 8.83 0.91
CA SER A 77 4.91 9.53 1.95
C SER A 77 4.30 8.61 3.00
N GLY A 78 4.08 7.34 2.67
CA GLY A 78 3.31 6.41 3.52
C GLY A 78 1.78 6.58 3.37
N LEU A 79 1.30 7.38 2.43
CA LEU A 79 -0.11 7.43 2.04
C LEU A 79 -0.55 6.08 1.46
N ILE A 80 -1.82 5.74 1.61
CA ILE A 80 -2.39 4.56 0.95
C ILE A 80 -2.35 4.77 -0.57
N ASP A 81 -1.81 3.81 -1.32
CA ASP A 81 -1.90 3.80 -2.78
C ASP A 81 -3.29 3.30 -3.20
N ARG A 82 -4.12 4.22 -3.68
CA ARG A 82 -5.44 3.88 -4.24
C ARG A 82 -5.38 3.55 -5.72
N GLY A 83 -4.21 3.74 -6.33
CA GLY A 83 -3.94 3.42 -7.73
C GLY A 83 -4.54 4.38 -8.76
N PRO A 84 -4.37 4.03 -10.04
CA PRO A 84 -4.93 4.79 -11.15
C PRO A 84 -6.46 4.62 -11.23
N LYS A 85 -7.18 5.69 -11.59
CA LYS A 85 -8.64 5.69 -11.75
C LYS A 85 -9.00 6.19 -13.15
N ALA A 86 -9.61 5.35 -13.96
CA ALA A 86 -10.17 5.78 -15.23
C ALA A 86 -11.39 6.70 -15.00
N ARG A 87 -11.37 7.91 -15.56
CA ARG A 87 -12.43 8.93 -15.42
C ARG A 87 -12.63 9.66 -16.73
N ASP A 88 -13.79 9.48 -17.33
CA ASP A 88 -14.21 10.09 -18.59
C ASP A 88 -15.18 11.28 -18.45
N ASP A 89 -15.46 11.68 -17.20
CA ASP A 89 -16.39 12.75 -16.84
C ASP A 89 -15.70 14.05 -16.40
N LEU A 90 -14.35 14.08 -16.32
CA LEU A 90 -13.61 15.25 -15.87
C LEU A 90 -13.29 16.20 -17.03
N TYR A 91 -13.66 17.46 -16.87
CA TYR A 91 -13.51 18.49 -17.92
C TYR A 91 -12.05 18.64 -18.37
N PHE A 92 -11.09 18.73 -17.42
CA PHE A 92 -9.67 18.84 -17.71
C PHE A 92 -9.15 17.69 -18.57
N LEU A 93 -9.42 16.45 -18.16
CA LEU A 93 -8.95 15.25 -18.86
C LEU A 93 -9.56 15.08 -20.27
N ASN A 94 -10.76 15.63 -20.49
CA ASN A 94 -11.47 15.50 -21.76
C ASN A 94 -11.14 16.61 -22.76
N ASN A 95 -10.66 17.77 -22.30
CA ASN A 95 -10.57 18.95 -23.14
C ASN A 95 -9.14 19.49 -23.32
N THR A 96 -8.13 18.93 -22.64
CA THR A 96 -6.72 19.18 -22.98
C THR A 96 -6.34 18.46 -24.26
N ASN A 97 -5.50 19.10 -25.08
CA ASN A 97 -5.05 18.56 -26.37
C ASN A 97 -3.98 17.46 -26.21
N GLU A 98 -3.13 17.62 -25.20
CA GLU A 98 -2.03 16.68 -24.93
C GLU A 98 -2.45 15.62 -23.90
N PRO A 99 -1.70 14.50 -23.79
CA PRO A 99 -1.95 13.47 -22.79
C PRO A 99 -2.01 14.04 -21.38
N SER A 100 -3.08 13.74 -20.63
CA SER A 100 -3.29 14.38 -19.32
C SER A 100 -3.57 13.41 -18.19
N VAL A 101 -3.17 13.83 -17.00
CA VAL A 101 -3.50 13.16 -15.71
C VAL A 101 -3.90 14.21 -14.67
N LEU A 102 -4.73 13.79 -13.70
CA LEU A 102 -5.08 14.59 -12.54
C LEU A 102 -4.66 13.85 -11.28
N ILE A 103 -3.77 14.46 -10.51
CA ILE A 103 -3.21 13.87 -9.28
C ILE A 103 -4.06 14.36 -8.10
N GLU A 104 -4.70 13.44 -7.41
CA GLU A 104 -5.28 13.66 -6.08
C GLU A 104 -4.24 13.25 -5.03
N VAL A 105 -3.46 14.25 -4.56
CA VAL A 105 -2.27 14.00 -3.73
C VAL A 105 -2.63 13.32 -2.42
N CYS A 106 -3.68 13.79 -1.75
CA CYS A 106 -4.23 13.21 -0.52
C CYS A 106 -5.65 13.75 -0.28
N PHE A 107 -6.33 13.22 0.73
CA PHE A 107 -7.62 13.74 1.18
C PHE A 107 -7.41 14.81 2.25
N VAL A 108 -7.90 16.04 2.00
CA VAL A 108 -7.74 17.18 2.93
C VAL A 108 -8.64 17.11 4.15
N ASP A 109 -9.66 16.26 4.13
CA ASP A 109 -10.57 15.95 5.23
C ASP A 109 -10.16 14.68 6.02
N SER A 110 -8.94 14.15 5.75
CA SER A 110 -8.29 13.09 6.53
C SER A 110 -7.11 13.64 7.33
N ASP A 111 -7.23 13.69 8.66
CA ASP A 111 -6.14 14.11 9.55
C ASP A 111 -4.86 13.29 9.36
N ALA A 112 -4.99 11.99 9.05
CA ALA A 112 -3.86 11.12 8.82
C ALA A 112 -3.13 11.48 7.53
N ASP A 113 -3.86 11.71 6.45
CA ASP A 113 -3.29 12.07 5.16
C ASP A 113 -2.60 13.44 5.20
N VAL A 114 -3.25 14.44 5.79
CA VAL A 114 -2.69 15.79 5.92
C VAL A 114 -1.36 15.77 6.68
N LYS A 115 -1.26 15.03 7.79
CA LYS A 115 0.00 14.86 8.53
C LYS A 115 1.11 14.22 7.70
N LEU A 116 0.78 13.23 6.89
CA LEU A 116 1.75 12.59 6.00
C LEU A 116 2.16 13.54 4.86
N TYR A 117 1.20 14.25 4.26
CA TYR A 117 1.49 15.25 3.24
C TYR A 117 2.44 16.34 3.76
N GLU A 118 2.15 16.94 4.91
CA GLU A 118 3.00 17.97 5.51
C GLU A 118 4.41 17.46 5.85
N ALA A 119 4.50 16.23 6.41
CA ALA A 119 5.78 15.64 6.81
C ALA A 119 6.67 15.27 5.61
N TYR A 120 6.07 14.95 4.45
CA TYR A 120 6.79 14.42 3.29
C TYR A 120 6.63 15.26 2.02
N PHE A 121 6.19 16.51 2.11
CA PHE A 121 5.92 17.41 0.99
C PHE A 121 7.07 17.43 -0.05
N ASP A 122 8.30 17.70 0.39
CA ASP A 122 9.46 17.79 -0.51
C ASP A 122 9.75 16.45 -1.22
N ARG A 123 9.50 15.33 -0.54
CA ARG A 123 9.67 13.99 -1.13
C ARG A 123 8.60 13.71 -2.17
N ILE A 124 7.36 14.08 -1.90
CA ILE A 124 6.24 13.96 -2.84
C ILE A 124 6.54 14.78 -4.10
N CYS A 125 6.91 16.05 -3.94
CA CYS A 125 7.28 16.92 -5.08
C CYS A 125 8.44 16.33 -5.89
N SER A 126 9.49 15.84 -5.23
CA SER A 126 10.65 15.23 -5.88
C SER A 126 10.29 13.95 -6.61
N ALA A 127 9.38 13.15 -6.05
CA ALA A 127 8.90 11.90 -6.64
C ALA A 127 8.08 12.16 -7.91
N ILE A 128 7.12 13.08 -7.87
CA ILE A 128 6.34 13.51 -9.04
C ILE A 128 7.28 14.03 -10.14
N ALA A 129 8.20 14.93 -9.79
CA ALA A 129 9.18 15.48 -10.75
C ALA A 129 10.07 14.39 -11.36
N GLY A 130 10.47 13.39 -10.58
CA GLY A 130 11.26 12.24 -11.04
C GLY A 130 10.51 11.42 -12.11
N ILE A 131 9.24 11.10 -11.88
CA ILE A 131 8.41 10.34 -12.84
C ILE A 131 8.21 11.16 -14.13
N VAL A 132 7.80 12.42 -14.00
CA VAL A 132 7.48 13.30 -15.15
C VAL A 132 8.71 13.59 -16.01
N SER A 133 9.91 13.61 -15.42
CA SER A 133 11.15 13.83 -16.17
C SER A 133 11.70 12.59 -16.89
N GLY A 134 10.96 11.49 -16.92
CA GLY A 134 11.45 10.22 -17.45
C GLY A 134 12.58 9.61 -16.62
N GLY A 135 12.72 10.04 -15.36
CA GLY A 135 13.60 9.42 -14.39
C GLY A 135 13.26 7.95 -14.20
N GLN A 136 14.18 7.20 -13.59
CA GLN A 136 13.89 5.79 -13.29
C GLN A 136 12.62 5.74 -12.46
N ARG A 137 11.61 5.07 -13.03
CA ARG A 137 10.43 4.67 -12.27
C ARG A 137 10.95 3.98 -11.02
N PRO A 138 10.49 4.36 -9.80
CA PRO A 138 10.81 3.53 -8.66
C PRO A 138 10.36 2.13 -9.03
N GLU A 139 11.30 1.18 -8.99
CA GLU A 139 10.93 -0.21 -9.18
C GLU A 139 9.85 -0.51 -8.16
N ARG A 140 8.61 -0.68 -8.63
CA ARG A 140 7.53 -1.12 -7.76
C ARG A 140 8.01 -2.39 -7.10
N PRO A 141 7.82 -2.55 -5.80
CA PRO A 141 7.93 -3.86 -5.22
C PRO A 141 6.95 -4.73 -6.01
N GLN A 142 7.49 -5.55 -6.96
CA GLN A 142 6.63 -6.48 -7.67
C GLN A 142 5.94 -7.31 -6.61
N ILE A 143 4.61 -7.36 -6.66
CA ILE A 143 3.86 -8.26 -5.79
C ILE A 143 4.23 -9.67 -6.21
N LEU A 144 4.87 -10.40 -5.31
CA LEU A 144 5.19 -11.81 -5.52
C LEU A 144 3.94 -12.66 -5.30
N LEU A 145 3.16 -12.30 -4.29
CA LEU A 145 1.93 -12.98 -3.92
C LEU A 145 0.99 -11.97 -3.25
N SER A 146 -0.29 -12.02 -3.61
CA SER A 146 -1.37 -11.33 -2.91
C SER A 146 -2.50 -12.31 -2.68
N VAL A 147 -2.99 -12.40 -1.44
CA VAL A 147 -4.11 -13.26 -1.04
C VAL A 147 -5.13 -12.40 -0.32
N GLU A 148 -6.40 -12.54 -0.70
CA GLU A 148 -7.53 -11.82 -0.10
C GLU A 148 -8.56 -12.79 0.44
N GLY A 149 -9.17 -12.48 1.57
CA GLY A 149 -10.23 -13.23 2.18
C GLY A 149 -10.32 -13.08 3.69
N PRO A 150 -11.19 -13.87 4.36
CA PRO A 150 -11.38 -13.80 5.80
C PRO A 150 -10.14 -14.23 6.58
N CYS A 151 -9.96 -13.63 7.77
CA CYS A 151 -8.85 -13.94 8.67
C CYS A 151 -9.32 -14.46 10.03
N SER A 152 -8.37 -15.06 10.77
CA SER A 152 -8.47 -15.26 12.21
C SER A 152 -7.14 -14.94 12.90
N TRP A 153 -6.94 -15.41 14.11
CA TRP A 153 -5.70 -15.24 14.84
C TRP A 153 -5.09 -16.60 15.22
N PHE A 154 -3.78 -16.63 15.39
CA PHE A 154 -3.07 -17.81 15.87
C PHE A 154 -1.83 -17.46 16.67
N GLY A 155 -1.33 -18.48 17.37
CA GLY A 155 -0.04 -18.46 18.03
C GLY A 155 -0.04 -17.79 19.41
N GLY A 156 1.03 -18.02 20.12
CA GLY A 156 1.19 -17.59 21.51
C GLY A 156 0.74 -18.63 22.54
N PRO A 157 1.07 -18.40 23.82
CA PRO A 157 0.87 -19.36 24.89
C PRO A 157 -0.59 -19.75 25.15
N ASP A 158 -1.52 -18.84 24.86
CA ASP A 158 -2.96 -18.99 25.11
C ASP A 158 -3.72 -19.62 23.94
N ASP A 159 -3.04 -19.89 22.82
CA ASP A 159 -3.66 -20.51 21.65
C ASP A 159 -3.88 -22.01 21.87
N THR A 160 -5.11 -22.37 22.27
CA THR A 160 -5.50 -23.77 22.46
C THR A 160 -5.87 -24.48 21.16
N GLY A 161 -6.01 -23.77 20.05
CA GLY A 161 -6.24 -24.31 18.70
C GLY A 161 -4.99 -24.92 18.08
N VAL A 162 -3.81 -24.54 18.58
CA VAL A 162 -2.51 -25.01 18.11
C VAL A 162 -2.00 -26.14 19.01
N SER A 163 -1.45 -27.19 18.39
CA SER A 163 -0.82 -28.31 19.13
C SER A 163 0.37 -27.81 19.97
N PRO A 164 0.61 -28.36 21.18
CA PRO A 164 1.82 -28.06 21.94
C PRO A 164 3.15 -28.38 21.21
N ALA A 165 3.12 -29.23 20.21
CA ALA A 165 4.28 -29.62 19.42
C ALA A 165 4.28 -28.92 18.03
N GLU A 166 3.35 -27.99 17.77
CA GLU A 166 3.23 -27.33 16.48
C GLU A 166 4.46 -26.48 16.17
N GLY A 167 5.08 -26.77 15.01
CA GLY A 167 6.15 -25.97 14.45
C GLY A 167 5.62 -24.77 13.66
N LEU A 168 6.52 -24.16 12.92
CA LEU A 168 6.20 -23.06 11.98
C LEU A 168 6.80 -23.39 10.60
N ALA A 169 6.14 -22.95 9.54
CA ALA A 169 6.62 -23.20 8.19
C ALA A 169 7.87 -22.38 7.81
N PHE A 170 8.04 -21.20 8.41
CA PHE A 170 9.12 -20.26 8.05
C PHE A 170 10.28 -20.27 9.06
N PHE A 171 10.08 -20.78 10.27
CA PHE A 171 11.09 -20.83 11.33
C PHE A 171 11.18 -22.26 11.88
N TYR A 172 12.40 -22.76 12.03
CA TYR A 172 12.66 -24.11 12.53
C TYR A 172 13.14 -24.11 13.98
N GLU A 173 13.84 -23.03 14.37
CA GLU A 173 14.42 -22.87 15.70
C GLU A 173 14.16 -21.45 16.23
N TYR A 174 14.27 -21.28 17.55
CA TYR A 174 14.13 -19.98 18.20
C TYR A 174 15.11 -18.94 17.65
N ASP A 175 16.34 -19.35 17.39
CA ASP A 175 17.43 -18.48 16.95
C ASP A 175 17.24 -17.94 15.51
N ASP A 176 16.34 -18.54 14.72
CA ASP A 176 16.00 -18.04 13.38
C ASP A 176 15.37 -16.63 13.43
N ALA A 177 14.57 -16.34 14.48
CA ALA A 177 13.89 -15.07 14.66
C ALA A 177 13.55 -14.77 16.13
N PRO A 178 14.54 -14.66 17.03
CA PRO A 178 14.30 -14.53 18.47
C PRO A 178 13.41 -13.35 18.86
N HIS A 179 13.39 -12.29 18.03
CA HIS A 179 12.55 -11.10 18.25
C HIS A 179 11.05 -11.36 18.05
N LEU A 180 10.65 -12.51 17.50
CA LEU A 180 9.24 -12.89 17.32
C LEU A 180 8.72 -13.79 18.44
N PHE A 181 9.60 -14.31 19.28
CA PHE A 181 9.25 -15.28 20.27
C PHE A 181 9.32 -14.71 21.70
N LEU A 182 8.56 -15.33 22.58
CA LEU A 182 8.75 -15.17 24.01
C LEU A 182 10.12 -15.73 24.42
N GLU A 183 10.78 -15.06 25.36
CA GLU A 183 12.10 -15.48 25.85
C GLU A 183 12.03 -16.91 26.42
N ASP A 184 10.99 -17.20 27.18
CA ASP A 184 10.75 -18.52 27.76
C ASP A 184 9.81 -19.37 26.92
N GLN A 185 10.08 -20.67 26.84
CA GLN A 185 9.17 -21.65 26.25
C GLN A 185 7.98 -21.89 27.18
N PRO A 186 6.72 -21.76 26.71
CA PRO A 186 5.54 -22.04 27.52
C PRO A 186 5.55 -23.48 28.05
N ALA A 187 5.14 -23.67 29.31
CA ALA A 187 5.15 -24.95 29.96
C ALA A 187 4.34 -26.01 29.17
N GLY A 188 4.89 -27.20 28.99
CA GLY A 188 4.23 -28.29 28.28
C GLY A 188 4.23 -28.18 26.75
N THR A 189 4.95 -27.20 26.19
CA THR A 189 5.10 -27.04 24.75
C THR A 189 6.50 -27.40 24.28
N THR A 190 6.62 -27.93 23.05
CA THR A 190 7.87 -28.25 22.38
C THR A 190 8.00 -27.60 21.02
N GLY A 191 6.88 -27.15 20.44
CA GLY A 191 6.85 -26.48 19.17
C GLY A 191 6.97 -24.94 19.30
N LEU A 192 7.15 -24.25 18.18
CA LEU A 192 7.38 -22.81 18.13
C LEU A 192 6.08 -21.98 18.08
N ALA A 193 4.98 -22.55 17.58
CA ALA A 193 3.76 -21.77 17.36
C ALA A 193 3.20 -21.16 18.66
N ARG A 194 3.22 -21.90 19.76
CA ARG A 194 2.82 -21.39 21.09
C ARG A 194 3.86 -20.49 21.76
N ARG A 195 5.10 -20.49 21.25
CA ARG A 195 6.16 -19.62 21.75
C ARG A 195 6.16 -18.25 21.08
N LEU A 196 5.41 -18.04 20.00
CA LEU A 196 5.26 -16.72 19.38
C LEU A 196 4.78 -15.69 20.41
N ASP A 197 5.36 -14.49 20.40
CA ASP A 197 4.91 -13.36 21.21
C ASP A 197 3.66 -12.73 20.57
N PRO A 198 2.48 -12.84 21.19
CA PRO A 198 1.22 -12.33 20.62
C PRO A 198 1.23 -10.82 20.34
N ALA A 199 2.13 -10.06 20.96
CA ALA A 199 2.26 -8.61 20.74
C ALA A 199 3.04 -8.26 19.47
N ARG A 200 3.81 -9.21 18.90
CA ARG A 200 4.59 -9.01 17.68
C ARG A 200 3.72 -9.16 16.43
N PRO A 201 4.00 -8.39 15.36
CA PRO A 201 3.24 -8.52 14.13
C PRO A 201 3.76 -9.71 13.31
N TYR A 202 3.02 -10.79 13.28
CA TYR A 202 3.28 -11.94 12.41
C TYR A 202 1.98 -12.41 11.73
N VAL A 203 2.15 -13.17 10.65
CA VAL A 203 1.05 -13.68 9.83
C VAL A 203 1.35 -15.10 9.35
N ALA A 204 0.38 -15.99 9.45
CA ALA A 204 0.27 -17.19 8.64
C ALA A 204 -0.64 -16.86 7.44
N CYS A 205 -0.24 -17.27 6.24
CA CYS A 205 -1.03 -17.06 5.05
C CYS A 205 -1.06 -18.32 4.20
N ARG A 206 -2.23 -18.63 3.64
CA ARG A 206 -2.43 -19.76 2.76
C ARG A 206 -2.30 -19.33 1.30
N TRP A 207 -1.48 -20.04 0.54
CA TRP A 207 -1.34 -19.84 -0.91
C TRP A 207 -1.06 -21.19 -1.61
N ASN A 208 -1.07 -21.17 -2.94
CA ASN A 208 -0.75 -22.35 -3.74
C ASN A 208 0.78 -22.53 -3.86
N TYR A 209 1.34 -23.54 -3.22
CA TYR A 209 2.75 -23.89 -3.26
C TYR A 209 3.26 -24.29 -4.66
N ASP A 210 2.41 -24.84 -5.51
CA ASP A 210 2.79 -25.27 -6.86
C ASP A 210 3.03 -24.06 -7.78
N VAL A 211 2.37 -22.93 -7.45
CA VAL A 211 2.51 -21.66 -8.20
C VAL A 211 3.62 -20.79 -7.60
N THR A 212 3.64 -20.65 -6.28
CA THR A 212 4.62 -19.83 -5.55
C THR A 212 5.31 -20.66 -4.48
N PRO A 213 6.46 -21.27 -4.76
CA PRO A 213 7.19 -22.07 -3.77
C PRO A 213 7.58 -21.23 -2.53
N LYS A 214 7.53 -21.86 -1.34
CA LYS A 214 7.90 -21.22 -0.08
C LYS A 214 9.25 -20.51 -0.13
N THR A 215 10.23 -21.08 -0.81
CA THR A 215 11.57 -20.53 -0.96
C THR A 215 11.61 -19.15 -1.63
N MET A 216 10.57 -18.78 -2.38
CA MET A 216 10.44 -17.44 -2.94
C MET A 216 9.95 -16.41 -1.92
N LEU A 217 9.27 -16.87 -0.85
CA LEU A 217 8.72 -16.03 0.22
C LEU A 217 9.60 -16.05 1.49
N ALA A 218 10.45 -17.04 1.63
CA ALA A 218 11.24 -17.33 2.83
C ALA A 218 12.54 -16.50 2.93
N ASP A 219 12.47 -15.21 2.63
CA ASP A 219 13.55 -14.29 3.00
C ASP A 219 13.28 -13.80 4.43
N PRO A 220 14.14 -14.11 5.42
CA PRO A 220 13.94 -13.73 6.82
C PRO A 220 13.93 -12.21 7.06
N HIS A 221 14.22 -11.42 6.02
CA HIS A 221 14.16 -9.97 6.06
C HIS A 221 12.98 -9.40 5.25
N GLN A 222 12.14 -10.25 4.66
CA GLN A 222 11.01 -9.82 3.85
C GLN A 222 9.72 -9.85 4.67
N LEU A 223 9.23 -8.67 5.02
CA LEU A 223 7.93 -8.54 5.67
C LEU A 223 6.81 -8.61 4.64
N ALA A 224 5.70 -9.23 5.02
CA ALA A 224 4.44 -9.10 4.32
C ALA A 224 3.76 -7.79 4.72
N VAL A 225 2.94 -7.24 3.84
CA VAL A 225 2.00 -6.17 4.17
C VAL A 225 0.64 -6.81 4.40
N VAL A 226 0.03 -6.56 5.55
CA VAL A 226 -1.34 -6.98 5.87
C VAL A 226 -2.23 -5.76 5.90
N ARG A 227 -3.23 -5.74 5.04
CA ARG A 227 -4.23 -4.67 4.92
C ARG A 227 -5.59 -5.18 5.35
N SER A 228 -6.26 -4.48 6.25
CA SER A 228 -7.68 -4.70 6.54
C SER A 228 -8.54 -4.10 5.42
N LEU A 229 -9.34 -4.91 4.76
CA LEU A 229 -10.30 -4.44 3.76
C LEU A 229 -11.53 -3.79 4.41
N THR A 230 -11.75 -4.06 5.71
CA THR A 230 -12.84 -3.49 6.50
C THR A 230 -12.51 -2.08 7.00
N THR A 231 -11.29 -1.88 7.53
CA THR A 231 -10.90 -0.60 8.17
C THR A 231 -9.98 0.26 7.31
N GLY A 232 -9.41 -0.30 6.23
CA GLY A 232 -8.39 0.33 5.38
C GLY A 232 -7.01 0.46 6.03
N ARG A 233 -6.83 0.02 7.28
CA ARG A 233 -5.53 0.05 7.98
C ARG A 233 -4.61 -1.00 7.43
N GLU A 234 -3.30 -0.70 7.45
CA GLU A 234 -2.28 -1.68 7.07
C GLU A 234 -1.12 -1.71 8.06
N SER A 235 -0.41 -2.81 8.07
CA SER A 235 0.78 -3.02 8.90
C SER A 235 1.72 -4.02 8.24
N MET A 236 3.01 -3.84 8.47
CA MET A 236 4.01 -4.86 8.15
C MET A 236 3.92 -5.99 9.16
N ALA A 237 4.10 -7.22 8.68
CA ALA A 237 4.08 -8.43 9.50
C ALA A 237 5.13 -9.44 9.02
N TRP A 238 5.68 -10.22 9.96
CA TRP A 238 6.60 -11.31 9.66
C TRP A 238 5.81 -12.51 9.15
N PRO A 239 6.16 -13.08 7.98
CA PRO A 239 5.66 -14.40 7.61
C PRO A 239 6.14 -15.42 8.64
N ALA A 240 5.22 -16.09 9.32
CA ALA A 240 5.58 -17.07 10.34
C ALA A 240 5.20 -18.48 9.93
N ASP A 241 4.05 -18.66 9.29
CA ASP A 241 3.53 -19.97 8.97
C ASP A 241 2.72 -19.99 7.67
N TRP A 242 2.39 -21.21 7.22
CA TRP A 242 1.41 -21.47 6.18
C TRP A 242 0.11 -21.95 6.81
N GLY A 243 -0.98 -21.28 6.52
CA GLY A 243 -2.29 -21.58 7.09
C GLY A 243 -3.22 -20.38 6.94
N PRO A 244 -4.44 -20.47 7.43
CA PRO A 244 -5.14 -21.58 8.05
C PRO A 244 -5.48 -22.72 7.09
N HIS A 245 -5.93 -23.87 7.65
CA HIS A 245 -6.39 -25.00 6.83
C HIS A 245 -7.58 -24.60 5.94
N GLU A 246 -7.66 -25.19 4.75
CA GLU A 246 -8.68 -24.81 3.74
C GLU A 246 -10.12 -24.99 4.22
N ASP A 247 -10.39 -25.98 5.07
CA ASP A 247 -11.72 -26.22 5.63
C ASP A 247 -12.26 -25.07 6.49
N THR A 248 -11.38 -24.15 6.93
CA THR A 248 -11.80 -22.96 7.71
C THR A 248 -12.45 -21.89 6.85
N GLY A 249 -12.27 -21.93 5.53
CA GLY A 249 -12.68 -20.87 4.61
C GLY A 249 -11.84 -19.59 4.71
N ARG A 250 -10.86 -19.54 5.63
CA ARG A 250 -10.01 -18.37 5.85
C ARG A 250 -8.72 -18.44 5.04
N VAL A 251 -8.11 -17.29 4.79
CA VAL A 251 -6.86 -17.17 4.02
C VAL A 251 -5.66 -16.79 4.85
N ALA A 252 -5.85 -16.21 6.02
CA ALA A 252 -4.79 -15.77 6.90
C ALA A 252 -5.14 -15.89 8.37
N ASP A 253 -4.12 -16.17 9.20
CA ASP A 253 -4.17 -16.06 10.65
C ASP A 253 -3.11 -15.06 11.09
N LEU A 254 -3.55 -14.04 11.85
CA LEU A 254 -2.73 -12.92 12.29
C LEU A 254 -2.35 -13.06 13.77
N SER A 255 -1.27 -12.43 14.19
CA SER A 255 -1.04 -12.33 15.63
C SER A 255 -2.16 -11.54 16.32
N PRO A 256 -2.50 -11.84 17.60
CA PRO A 256 -3.48 -11.05 18.35
C PRO A 256 -3.17 -9.54 18.37
N GLY A 257 -1.90 -9.17 18.51
CA GLY A 257 -1.46 -7.77 18.49
C GLY A 257 -1.65 -7.10 17.11
N LEU A 258 -1.46 -7.85 16.02
CA LEU A 258 -1.71 -7.35 14.67
C LEU A 258 -3.20 -7.16 14.42
N MET A 259 -4.04 -8.12 14.83
CA MET A 259 -5.50 -7.98 14.79
C MET A 259 -5.96 -6.70 15.49
N GLY A 260 -5.47 -6.46 16.71
CA GLY A 260 -5.81 -5.24 17.46
C GLY A 260 -5.36 -3.95 16.78
N ARG A 261 -4.16 -3.91 16.18
CA ARG A 261 -3.66 -2.72 15.44
C ARG A 261 -4.50 -2.41 14.21
N LEU A 262 -4.92 -3.44 13.49
CA LEU A 262 -5.74 -3.30 12.29
C LEU A 262 -7.23 -3.09 12.61
N GLY A 263 -7.64 -3.26 13.87
CA GLY A 263 -9.03 -3.16 14.30
C GLY A 263 -9.90 -4.30 13.77
N LEU A 264 -9.32 -5.49 13.66
CA LEU A 264 -9.94 -6.70 13.09
C LEU A 264 -10.49 -7.61 14.17
N THR A 265 -11.51 -8.34 13.80
CA THR A 265 -12.06 -9.51 14.49
C THR A 265 -11.98 -10.74 13.58
N THR A 266 -12.26 -11.92 14.13
CA THR A 266 -12.33 -13.16 13.33
C THR A 266 -13.38 -13.03 12.23
N ASP A 267 -13.05 -13.52 11.03
CA ASP A 267 -13.83 -13.48 9.79
C ASP A 267 -13.90 -12.10 9.10
N ASP A 268 -13.16 -11.09 9.60
CA ASP A 268 -12.96 -9.85 8.84
C ASP A 268 -12.04 -10.08 7.63
N GLU A 269 -12.28 -9.32 6.57
CA GLU A 269 -11.56 -9.43 5.31
C GLU A 269 -10.20 -8.72 5.35
N VAL A 270 -9.19 -9.43 4.89
CA VAL A 270 -7.82 -8.94 4.77
C VAL A 270 -7.23 -9.20 3.41
N GLN A 271 -6.23 -8.38 3.05
CA GLN A 271 -5.30 -8.63 1.96
C GLN A 271 -3.91 -8.83 2.56
N VAL A 272 -3.26 -9.96 2.26
CA VAL A 272 -1.87 -10.25 2.60
C VAL A 272 -1.02 -10.17 1.35
N ILE A 273 -0.04 -9.29 1.33
CA ILE A 273 0.82 -8.99 0.18
C ILE A 273 2.26 -9.33 0.53
N TYR A 274 2.87 -10.17 -0.29
CA TYR A 274 4.31 -10.46 -0.25
C TYR A 274 4.98 -9.71 -1.41
N PRO A 275 5.74 -8.65 -1.14
CA PRO A 275 6.47 -7.93 -2.17
C PRO A 275 7.65 -8.75 -2.67
N ARG A 276 7.96 -8.69 -3.97
CA ARG A 276 9.19 -9.24 -4.53
C ARG A 276 10.35 -8.31 -4.16
N ARG A 277 11.39 -8.82 -3.51
CA ARG A 277 12.64 -8.08 -3.37
C ARG A 277 13.40 -8.08 -4.68
N PHE A 278 13.90 -6.90 -5.05
CA PHE A 278 14.99 -6.82 -6.02
C PHE A 278 16.28 -7.21 -5.30
N LYS A 279 16.98 -8.20 -5.81
CA LYS A 279 18.38 -8.38 -5.44
C LYS A 279 19.10 -7.16 -5.97
N ASN A 280 19.59 -6.29 -5.07
CA ASN A 280 20.56 -5.29 -5.46
C ASN A 280 21.71 -6.01 -6.16
N ALA A 281 21.92 -5.71 -7.44
CA ALA A 281 23.03 -6.21 -8.23
C ALA A 281 24.34 -5.59 -7.76
#